data_e08b5d75444eae875b901120743bde80
#
_entry.id   e08b5d75444eae875b901120743bde80
#
_cell.length_a   1.000
_cell.length_b   1.000
_cell.length_c   1.000
_cell.angle_alpha   90.00
_cell.angle_beta   90.00
_cell.angle_gamma   90.00
#
_symmetry.space_group_name_H-M   'P 1'
#
loop_
_entity.id
_entity.type
_entity.pdbx_description
1 polymer ?
#
loop_
_entity_poly.entity_id
_entity_poly.type
_entity_poly.pdbx_seq_one_letter_code
_entity_poly.pdbx_strand_id
1 'polypeptide(L)'
;MLDTDIVESEAPGALELDPFGFQPGATSRIAGLGGTAPTSDPDYAFHTTYVEAAPGRAIFTVQFHGLQAKLGTLVLRVHMVSSEPGARVRMANSERIALNRLIANGGEIKVQFEGFRDVSFALVGQIHGETDASAESVTITLDRPADPNARGEHGAEARTTAFGKTPLQSAPILLSTTPPTLADPVSQIATAGQLREPVAGGWMARLRPKGTSGPEHWRKVYTLQALRRYGMLEEGALGLGFERSASGMPAALAALGTRIVAAFPTRPGAQLKPAALKRDLADRAPCSKAVFDANVSARVVSWRRLPPDLVNFDFLWSARVNEMLFSVAAAAQFVEDAMACLRPGGLAVHTFGYDLAPSGRKIPSTERVMMQQGDIERIALLLVSRGHEVAQFRIDASDPILTPGVDVDAEHRAMDHTMVGLIARRVPLPD
;
A
#
# COMPACT_ATOMS: atom_id res chain seq x y z
N MET A 1 51.51 4.44 -37.18
CA MET A 1 50.13 4.23 -37.61
C MET A 1 49.61 3.06 -36.80
N LEU A 2 48.89 3.37 -35.69
CA LEU A 2 48.17 2.38 -34.90
C LEU A 2 46.70 2.63 -35.17
N ASP A 3 46.12 1.73 -35.93
CA ASP A 3 44.66 1.65 -36.14
C ASP A 3 44.04 1.29 -34.80
N THR A 4 43.29 2.24 -34.25
CA THR A 4 42.45 2.01 -33.10
C THR A 4 41.08 1.61 -33.63
N ASP A 5 40.83 0.33 -33.75
CA ASP A 5 39.49 -0.20 -33.99
C ASP A 5 38.61 0.19 -32.81
N ILE A 6 37.77 1.19 -33.03
CA ILE A 6 36.65 1.51 -32.15
C ILE A 6 35.63 0.40 -32.42
N VAL A 7 35.58 -0.58 -31.52
CA VAL A 7 34.44 -1.51 -31.46
C VAL A 7 33.21 -0.70 -31.03
N GLU A 8 32.40 -0.32 -32.00
CA GLU A 8 31.05 0.15 -31.76
C GLU A 8 30.30 -0.99 -31.05
N SER A 9 30.07 -0.82 -29.76
CA SER A 9 29.17 -1.69 -29.01
C SER A 9 27.77 -1.53 -29.62
N GLU A 10 27.29 -2.54 -30.31
CA GLU A 10 25.89 -2.59 -30.78
C GLU A 10 24.99 -2.33 -29.56
N ALA A 11 24.13 -1.32 -29.67
CA ALA A 11 23.13 -1.04 -28.65
C ALA A 11 22.26 -2.30 -28.43
N PRO A 12 22.01 -2.72 -27.19
CA PRO A 12 21.17 -3.88 -26.94
C PRO A 12 19.80 -3.70 -27.60
N GLY A 13 19.35 -4.74 -28.32
CA GLY A 13 18.04 -4.74 -28.99
C GLY A 13 16.88 -4.49 -27.98
N ALA A 14 15.73 -4.17 -28.52
CA ALA A 14 14.54 -3.94 -27.67
C ALA A 14 14.27 -5.17 -26.75
N LEU A 15 13.99 -4.90 -25.48
CA LEU A 15 13.69 -5.92 -24.46
C LEU A 15 12.19 -6.17 -24.41
N GLU A 16 11.77 -7.40 -24.64
CA GLU A 16 10.39 -7.81 -24.42
C GLU A 16 10.15 -8.10 -22.94
N LEU A 17 9.03 -7.62 -22.40
CA LEU A 17 8.65 -7.73 -21.00
C LEU A 17 7.38 -8.56 -20.85
N ASP A 18 7.33 -9.42 -19.83
CA ASP A 18 6.11 -10.10 -19.43
C ASP A 18 5.08 -9.07 -18.92
N PRO A 19 3.92 -8.93 -19.60
CA PRO A 19 2.85 -8.01 -19.15
C PRO A 19 2.32 -8.31 -17.75
N PHE A 20 2.46 -9.55 -17.27
CA PHE A 20 2.00 -10.00 -15.97
C PHE A 20 3.14 -10.37 -15.02
N GLY A 21 4.37 -10.01 -15.35
CA GLY A 21 5.55 -10.40 -14.61
C GLY A 21 5.59 -9.90 -13.16
N PHE A 22 4.92 -8.78 -12.89
CA PHE A 22 4.81 -8.26 -11.52
C PHE A 22 3.73 -8.96 -10.69
N GLN A 23 2.65 -9.42 -11.32
CA GLN A 23 1.56 -10.16 -10.67
C GLN A 23 1.16 -11.37 -11.53
N PRO A 24 1.95 -12.44 -11.52
CA PRO A 24 1.69 -13.65 -12.30
C PRO A 24 0.32 -14.24 -11.96
N GLY A 25 -0.42 -14.59 -12.99
CA GLY A 25 -1.73 -15.23 -12.86
C GLY A 25 -2.89 -14.30 -12.51
N ALA A 26 -2.68 -12.98 -12.35
CA ALA A 26 -3.75 -12.02 -12.12
C ALA A 26 -4.72 -11.95 -13.30
N THR A 27 -6.02 -11.86 -13.00
CA THR A 27 -7.06 -11.63 -13.99
C THR A 27 -6.98 -10.19 -14.50
N SER A 28 -6.90 -10.02 -15.83
CA SER A 28 -6.97 -8.71 -16.46
C SER A 28 -8.41 -8.24 -16.61
N ARG A 29 -8.61 -6.92 -16.60
CA ARG A 29 -9.88 -6.29 -16.99
C ARG A 29 -10.16 -6.36 -18.50
N ILE A 30 -9.13 -6.65 -19.30
CA ILE A 30 -9.28 -6.98 -20.71
C ILE A 30 -9.50 -8.48 -20.83
N ALA A 31 -10.69 -8.89 -21.24
CA ALA A 31 -11.02 -10.31 -21.37
C ALA A 31 -10.04 -11.03 -22.34
N GLY A 32 -9.66 -12.25 -21.99
CA GLY A 32 -8.69 -13.04 -22.76
C GLY A 32 -7.22 -12.82 -22.34
N LEU A 33 -6.93 -11.79 -21.51
CA LEU A 33 -5.60 -11.54 -21.00
C LEU A 33 -5.47 -11.95 -19.52
N GLY A 34 -4.22 -12.24 -19.11
CA GLY A 34 -3.88 -12.61 -17.75
C GLY A 34 -4.29 -14.02 -17.37
N GLY A 35 -4.37 -14.25 -16.07
CA GLY A 35 -4.75 -15.52 -15.47
C GLY A 35 -6.17 -15.53 -14.89
N THR A 36 -6.37 -16.38 -13.87
CA THR A 36 -7.66 -16.53 -13.18
C THR A 36 -7.64 -16.07 -11.72
N ALA A 37 -6.48 -15.67 -11.21
CA ALA A 37 -6.36 -15.19 -9.84
C ALA A 37 -7.04 -13.81 -9.71
N PRO A 38 -7.95 -13.63 -8.73
CA PRO A 38 -8.61 -12.35 -8.54
C PRO A 38 -7.59 -11.26 -8.17
N THR A 39 -7.75 -10.07 -8.74
CA THR A 39 -7.01 -8.86 -8.38
C THR A 39 -7.84 -7.97 -7.47
N SER A 40 -7.19 -7.23 -6.57
CA SER A 40 -7.86 -6.22 -5.74
C SER A 40 -8.09 -4.90 -6.50
N ASP A 41 -7.36 -4.66 -7.59
CA ASP A 41 -7.58 -3.51 -8.46
C ASP A 41 -8.62 -3.85 -9.54
N PRO A 42 -9.84 -3.29 -9.45
CA PRO A 42 -10.88 -3.55 -10.44
C PRO A 42 -10.54 -3.01 -11.84
N ASP A 43 -9.58 -2.10 -11.93
CA ASP A 43 -9.16 -1.49 -13.19
C ASP A 43 -7.90 -2.15 -13.78
N TYR A 44 -7.34 -3.14 -13.11
CA TYR A 44 -6.09 -3.80 -13.50
C TYR A 44 -6.16 -4.39 -14.91
N ALA A 45 -5.24 -3.98 -15.78
CA ALA A 45 -5.04 -4.59 -17.09
C ALA A 45 -3.76 -5.42 -17.13
N PHE A 46 -2.63 -4.85 -16.73
CA PHE A 46 -1.33 -5.53 -16.66
C PHE A 46 -0.33 -4.72 -15.81
N HIS A 47 0.79 -5.37 -15.40
CA HIS A 47 1.92 -4.72 -14.73
C HIS A 47 3.19 -5.52 -15.02
N THR A 48 4.17 -4.90 -15.70
CA THR A 48 5.46 -5.54 -15.99
C THR A 48 6.34 -5.61 -14.75
N THR A 49 7.36 -6.45 -14.77
CA THR A 49 8.47 -6.33 -13.80
C THR A 49 9.19 -5.01 -13.99
N TYR A 50 9.94 -4.59 -12.95
CA TYR A 50 10.81 -3.43 -13.03
C TYR A 50 12.12 -3.82 -13.73
N VAL A 51 12.52 -3.00 -14.70
CA VAL A 51 13.74 -3.18 -15.50
C VAL A 51 14.51 -1.86 -15.61
N GLU A 52 15.82 -1.91 -15.67
CA GLU A 52 16.64 -0.74 -15.86
C GLU A 52 16.61 -0.29 -17.34
N ALA A 53 16.51 1.01 -17.57
CA ALA A 53 16.60 1.63 -18.89
C ALA A 53 17.92 2.40 -19.00
N ALA A 54 18.50 2.42 -20.20
CA ALA A 54 19.67 3.24 -20.49
C ALA A 54 19.36 4.73 -20.30
N PRO A 55 20.31 5.54 -19.80
CA PRO A 55 20.10 6.97 -19.61
C PRO A 55 19.66 7.67 -20.91
N GLY A 56 18.76 8.64 -20.77
CA GLY A 56 18.18 9.41 -21.85
C GLY A 56 16.79 8.91 -22.25
N ARG A 57 16.29 9.40 -23.36
CA ARG A 57 14.93 9.12 -23.82
C ARG A 57 14.74 7.64 -24.09
N ALA A 58 13.77 7.01 -23.43
CA ALA A 58 13.37 5.62 -23.60
C ALA A 58 11.85 5.51 -23.87
N ILE A 59 11.43 4.41 -24.48
CA ILE A 59 10.05 4.21 -24.91
C ILE A 59 9.60 2.79 -24.55
N PHE A 60 8.49 2.70 -23.81
CA PHE A 60 7.71 1.47 -23.77
C PHE A 60 6.74 1.46 -24.96
N THR A 61 6.77 0.40 -25.75
CA THR A 61 5.77 0.14 -26.79
C THR A 61 4.85 -0.98 -26.30
N VAL A 62 3.56 -0.73 -26.33
CA VAL A 62 2.51 -1.72 -26.02
C VAL A 62 1.77 -2.03 -27.30
N GLN A 63 1.73 -3.30 -27.70
CA GLN A 63 1.00 -3.79 -28.85
C GLN A 63 -0.04 -4.80 -28.40
N PHE A 64 -1.31 -4.48 -28.56
CA PHE A 64 -2.42 -5.41 -28.37
C PHE A 64 -2.72 -6.13 -29.68
N HIS A 65 -2.89 -7.44 -29.60
CA HIS A 65 -3.29 -8.28 -30.73
C HIS A 65 -4.75 -8.71 -30.54
N GLY A 66 -5.53 -8.60 -31.61
CA GLY A 66 -6.96 -8.96 -31.57
C GLY A 66 -7.80 -8.09 -30.63
N LEU A 67 -7.38 -6.85 -30.34
CA LEU A 67 -8.09 -5.95 -29.44
C LEU A 67 -9.45 -5.57 -30.01
N GLN A 68 -10.48 -5.80 -29.23
CA GLN A 68 -11.88 -5.39 -29.51
C GLN A 68 -12.43 -4.65 -28.32
N ALA A 69 -13.01 -3.48 -28.52
CA ALA A 69 -13.70 -2.71 -27.50
C ALA A 69 -14.57 -1.62 -28.13
N LYS A 70 -15.72 -1.35 -27.55
CA LYS A 70 -16.55 -0.17 -27.84
C LYS A 70 -16.41 0.88 -26.74
N LEU A 71 -16.19 0.44 -25.50
CA LEU A 71 -16.14 1.26 -24.30
C LEU A 71 -14.82 1.05 -23.55
N GLY A 72 -14.43 2.08 -22.81
CA GLY A 72 -13.28 2.04 -21.90
C GLY A 72 -12.14 2.96 -22.31
N THR A 73 -11.32 3.29 -21.35
CA THR A 73 -10.12 4.12 -21.51
C THR A 73 -8.92 3.39 -20.91
N LEU A 74 -7.92 3.11 -21.71
CA LEU A 74 -6.63 2.61 -21.24
C LEU A 74 -5.83 3.76 -20.62
N VAL A 75 -5.38 3.56 -19.41
CA VAL A 75 -4.46 4.44 -18.70
C VAL A 75 -3.15 3.68 -18.51
N LEU A 76 -2.08 4.21 -19.03
CA LEU A 76 -0.72 3.69 -18.90
C LEU A 76 0.06 4.59 -17.95
N ARG A 77 0.79 4.00 -17.01
CA ARG A 77 1.68 4.70 -16.08
C ARG A 77 3.06 4.07 -16.12
N VAL A 78 4.07 4.90 -16.32
CA VAL A 78 5.46 4.50 -16.14
C VAL A 78 5.85 4.78 -14.71
N HIS A 79 6.08 3.73 -13.94
CA HIS A 79 6.62 3.81 -12.60
C HIS A 79 8.15 3.77 -12.68
N MET A 80 8.82 4.52 -11.82
CA MET A 80 10.26 4.49 -11.67
C MET A 80 10.66 4.35 -10.20
N VAL A 81 11.78 3.67 -9.96
CA VAL A 81 12.35 3.49 -8.63
C VAL A 81 13.86 3.42 -8.73
N SER A 82 14.57 4.19 -7.90
CA SER A 82 16.03 4.12 -7.81
C SER A 82 16.44 2.79 -7.18
N SER A 83 17.60 2.26 -7.59
CA SER A 83 18.24 1.09 -6.99
C SER A 83 18.84 1.38 -5.59
N GLU A 84 18.87 2.65 -5.17
CA GLU A 84 19.35 3.02 -3.84
C GLU A 84 18.47 2.39 -2.74
N PRO A 85 19.07 1.89 -1.66
CA PRO A 85 18.31 1.41 -0.51
C PRO A 85 17.34 2.48 0.00
N GLY A 86 16.05 2.16 0.04
CA GLY A 86 15.02 3.08 0.48
C GLY A 86 14.46 4.01 -0.58
N ALA A 87 14.74 3.78 -1.85
CA ALA A 87 14.14 4.52 -2.94
C ALA A 87 12.63 4.34 -3.00
N ARG A 88 11.95 5.34 -3.53
CA ARG A 88 10.49 5.39 -3.66
C ARG A 88 10.07 5.10 -5.07
N VAL A 89 8.98 4.38 -5.23
CA VAL A 89 8.28 4.35 -6.51
C VAL A 89 7.69 5.73 -6.79
N ARG A 90 7.99 6.27 -7.97
CA ARG A 90 7.45 7.53 -8.48
C ARG A 90 6.85 7.29 -9.84
N MET A 91 5.97 8.16 -10.28
CA MET A 91 5.48 8.16 -11.65
C MET A 91 6.43 8.98 -12.53
N ALA A 92 6.95 8.36 -13.58
CA ALA A 92 7.80 9.02 -14.58
C ALA A 92 6.95 9.66 -15.70
N ASN A 93 5.89 8.97 -16.12
CA ASN A 93 4.95 9.47 -17.15
C ASN A 93 3.60 8.75 -17.03
N SER A 94 2.56 9.32 -17.62
CA SER A 94 1.23 8.72 -17.74
C SER A 94 0.57 9.11 -19.06
N GLU A 95 -0.02 8.12 -19.74
CA GLU A 95 -0.75 8.31 -20.98
C GLU A 95 -2.17 7.77 -20.87
N ARG A 96 -3.08 8.40 -21.58
CA ARG A 96 -4.48 7.98 -21.64
C ARG A 96 -4.97 7.91 -23.08
N ILE A 97 -5.63 6.81 -23.43
CA ILE A 97 -6.23 6.63 -24.75
C ILE A 97 -7.57 5.90 -24.65
N ALA A 98 -8.58 6.40 -25.32
CA ALA A 98 -9.83 5.66 -25.48
C ALA A 98 -9.57 4.38 -26.33
N LEU A 99 -10.14 3.24 -25.92
CA LEU A 99 -9.85 1.94 -26.56
C LEU A 99 -10.24 1.93 -28.03
N ASN A 100 -11.30 2.62 -28.42
CA ASN A 100 -11.67 2.75 -29.85
C ASN A 100 -10.61 3.49 -30.67
N ARG A 101 -9.92 4.49 -30.11
CA ARG A 101 -8.79 5.16 -30.75
C ARG A 101 -7.56 4.24 -30.81
N LEU A 102 -7.32 3.48 -29.76
CA LEU A 102 -6.23 2.51 -29.74
C LEU A 102 -6.40 1.46 -30.85
N ILE A 103 -7.62 0.96 -31.03
CA ILE A 103 -7.97 0.04 -32.13
C ILE A 103 -7.74 0.70 -33.50
N ALA A 104 -8.16 1.95 -33.67
CA ALA A 104 -7.93 2.71 -34.91
C ALA A 104 -6.44 2.92 -35.21
N ASN A 105 -5.59 2.94 -34.18
CA ASN A 105 -4.13 3.01 -34.27
C ASN A 105 -3.48 1.62 -34.46
N GLY A 106 -4.24 0.58 -34.80
CA GLY A 106 -3.71 -0.78 -34.95
C GLY A 106 -3.36 -1.49 -33.63
N GLY A 107 -3.87 -1.00 -32.49
CA GLY A 107 -3.61 -1.58 -31.17
C GLY A 107 -2.26 -1.19 -30.57
N GLU A 108 -1.50 -0.30 -31.19
CA GLU A 108 -0.20 0.17 -30.72
C GLU A 108 -0.31 1.51 -29.96
N ILE A 109 0.41 1.58 -28.84
CA ILE A 109 0.63 2.83 -28.10
C ILE A 109 2.06 2.87 -27.56
N LYS A 110 2.68 4.05 -27.63
CA LYS A 110 4.05 4.29 -27.14
C LYS A 110 4.01 5.27 -25.98
N VAL A 111 4.72 4.92 -24.90
CA VAL A 111 4.86 5.76 -23.70
C VAL A 111 6.32 6.11 -23.54
N GLN A 112 6.64 7.39 -23.71
CA GLN A 112 7.98 7.90 -23.61
C GLN A 112 8.30 8.31 -22.16
N PHE A 113 9.54 8.08 -21.74
CA PHE A 113 10.05 8.54 -20.45
C PHE A 113 11.55 8.83 -20.53
N GLU A 114 12.11 9.42 -19.47
CA GLU A 114 13.55 9.65 -19.34
C GLU A 114 14.16 8.53 -18.50
N GLY A 115 15.11 7.80 -19.07
CA GLY A 115 15.89 6.78 -18.38
C GLY A 115 17.03 7.41 -17.58
N PHE A 116 17.32 6.85 -16.41
CA PHE A 116 18.40 7.28 -15.52
C PHE A 116 19.23 6.07 -15.07
N ARG A 117 20.51 6.28 -14.78
CA ARG A 117 21.35 5.25 -14.17
C ARG A 117 20.81 4.87 -12.79
N ASP A 118 20.89 3.59 -12.45
CA ASP A 118 20.47 3.05 -11.18
C ASP A 118 18.97 3.30 -10.86
N VAL A 119 18.15 3.40 -11.91
CA VAL A 119 16.70 3.54 -11.81
C VAL A 119 16.03 2.45 -12.64
N SER A 120 15.14 1.71 -12.00
CA SER A 120 14.29 0.71 -12.66
C SER A 120 12.92 1.29 -12.98
N PHE A 121 12.34 0.83 -14.08
CA PHE A 121 11.07 1.29 -14.63
C PHE A 121 10.13 0.11 -14.85
N ALA A 122 8.84 0.32 -14.61
CA ALA A 122 7.79 -0.64 -14.94
C ALA A 122 6.64 0.08 -15.65
N LEU A 123 5.94 -0.65 -16.50
CA LEU A 123 4.73 -0.15 -17.15
C LEU A 123 3.50 -0.79 -16.51
N VAL A 124 2.56 0.05 -16.07
CA VAL A 124 1.28 -0.35 -15.48
C VAL A 124 0.15 0.08 -16.40
N GLY A 125 -0.72 -0.85 -16.74
CA GLY A 125 -1.93 -0.62 -17.52
C GLY A 125 -3.19 -0.80 -16.68
N GLN A 126 -4.14 0.13 -16.82
CA GLN A 126 -5.46 0.08 -16.18
C GLN A 126 -6.54 0.45 -17.19
N ILE A 127 -7.73 -0.14 -17.05
CA ILE A 127 -8.91 0.25 -17.84
C ILE A 127 -9.87 1.01 -16.93
N HIS A 128 -10.09 2.27 -17.23
CA HIS A 128 -11.03 3.11 -16.50
C HIS A 128 -12.39 3.17 -17.20
N GLY A 129 -13.45 3.24 -16.39
CA GLY A 129 -14.85 3.29 -16.84
C GLY A 129 -15.42 1.91 -17.15
N GLU A 130 -16.66 1.86 -17.67
CA GLU A 130 -17.24 0.62 -18.19
C GLU A 130 -16.46 0.15 -19.42
N THR A 131 -16.30 -1.16 -19.56
CA THR A 131 -15.56 -1.73 -20.69
C THR A 131 -16.14 -3.07 -21.12
N ASP A 132 -16.08 -3.30 -22.41
CA ASP A 132 -16.34 -4.56 -23.10
C ASP A 132 -15.06 -5.10 -23.77
N ALA A 133 -13.89 -4.64 -23.30
CA ALA A 133 -12.60 -4.93 -23.91
C ALA A 133 -12.23 -6.42 -23.88
N SER A 134 -11.75 -6.94 -25.00
CA SER A 134 -11.13 -8.25 -25.11
C SER A 134 -9.92 -8.18 -26.05
N ALA A 135 -8.92 -9.03 -25.82
CA ALA A 135 -7.74 -9.15 -26.68
C ALA A 135 -7.22 -10.60 -26.66
N GLU A 136 -6.51 -10.99 -27.71
CA GLU A 136 -5.87 -12.31 -27.81
C GLU A 136 -4.55 -12.33 -27.05
N SER A 137 -3.75 -11.27 -27.17
CA SER A 137 -2.48 -11.11 -26.44
C SER A 137 -2.07 -9.64 -26.38
N VAL A 138 -1.09 -9.34 -25.52
CA VAL A 138 -0.42 -8.05 -25.44
C VAL A 138 1.08 -8.27 -25.36
N THR A 139 1.84 -7.54 -26.17
CA THR A 139 3.31 -7.52 -26.17
C THR A 139 3.77 -6.16 -25.66
N ILE A 140 4.75 -6.15 -24.76
CA ILE A 140 5.33 -4.92 -24.22
C ILE A 140 6.83 -4.97 -24.43
N THR A 141 7.39 -3.92 -25.06
CA THR A 141 8.83 -3.81 -25.29
C THR A 141 9.38 -2.50 -24.77
N LEU A 142 10.63 -2.55 -24.28
CA LEU A 142 11.45 -1.39 -23.93
C LEU A 142 12.54 -1.26 -25.00
N ASP A 143 12.62 -0.11 -25.67
CA ASP A 143 13.55 0.12 -26.80
C ASP A 143 15.02 0.28 -26.36
N ARG A 144 15.27 0.71 -25.12
CA ARG A 144 16.61 0.96 -24.60
C ARG A 144 16.81 0.37 -23.21
N PRO A 145 16.89 -0.96 -23.06
CA PRO A 145 17.26 -1.57 -21.79
C PRO A 145 18.70 -1.20 -21.40
N ALA A 146 19.00 -1.14 -20.10
CA ALA A 146 20.37 -0.97 -19.65
C ALA A 146 21.19 -2.23 -19.98
N ASP A 147 22.44 -2.05 -20.40
CA ASP A 147 23.37 -3.17 -20.59
C ASP A 147 23.73 -3.77 -19.21
N PRO A 148 23.41 -5.04 -18.97
CA PRO A 148 23.72 -5.69 -17.70
C PRO A 148 25.23 -5.78 -17.42
N ASN A 149 26.07 -5.64 -18.44
CA ASN A 149 27.52 -5.71 -18.34
C ASN A 149 28.18 -4.33 -18.12
N ALA A 150 27.42 -3.23 -18.26
CA ALA A 150 27.92 -1.87 -18.06
C ALA A 150 27.92 -1.41 -16.59
N ARG A 151 27.65 -2.28 -15.64
CA ARG A 151 27.68 -1.96 -14.20
C ARG A 151 29.10 -1.66 -13.74
N GLY A 152 29.45 -0.37 -13.74
CA GLY A 152 30.68 0.10 -13.08
C GLY A 152 30.61 -0.13 -11.56
N GLU A 153 31.76 -0.60 -11.02
CA GLU A 153 31.98 -0.74 -9.58
C GLU A 153 31.90 0.63 -8.88
N HIS A 154 30.72 1.04 -8.46
CA HIS A 154 30.58 2.17 -7.54
C HIS A 154 29.62 1.73 -6.43
N GLY A 155 30.21 1.46 -5.27
CA GLY A 155 29.49 1.24 -4.03
C GLY A 155 28.58 2.43 -3.73
N ALA A 156 27.29 2.22 -3.83
CA ALA A 156 26.30 3.21 -3.46
C ALA A 156 26.29 3.32 -1.92
N GLU A 157 26.71 4.45 -1.39
CA GLU A 157 26.38 4.82 -0.01
C GLU A 157 24.84 4.89 0.13
N ALA A 158 24.32 4.15 1.10
CA ALA A 158 22.91 4.11 1.38
C ALA A 158 22.38 5.52 1.71
N ARG A 159 21.64 6.14 0.76
CA ARG A 159 21.03 7.44 0.99
C ARG A 159 19.69 7.28 1.68
N THR A 160 19.49 8.10 2.70
CA THR A 160 18.23 8.19 3.44
C THR A 160 17.17 8.83 2.55
N THR A 161 16.00 8.23 2.47
CA THR A 161 14.90 8.75 1.67
C THR A 161 14.14 9.86 2.39
N ALA A 162 13.33 10.62 1.64
CA ALA A 162 12.44 11.62 2.23
C ALA A 162 11.29 10.99 3.05
N PHE A 163 11.19 9.66 3.09
CA PHE A 163 10.34 8.88 3.99
C PHE A 163 10.99 8.68 5.38
N GLY A 164 11.84 9.59 5.78
CA GLY A 164 12.72 9.40 6.91
C GLY A 164 13.80 8.38 6.60
N LYS A 165 14.35 7.73 7.61
CA LYS A 165 15.39 6.70 7.46
C LYS A 165 14.85 5.30 7.18
N THR A 166 13.53 5.16 6.90
CA THR A 166 12.91 3.86 6.68
C THR A 166 13.00 3.49 5.21
N PRO A 167 13.64 2.36 4.87
CA PRO A 167 13.79 1.95 3.49
C PRO A 167 12.46 1.55 2.86
N LEU A 168 12.22 2.05 1.66
CA LEU A 168 11.26 1.49 0.72
C LEU A 168 12.04 0.65 -0.28
N GLN A 169 11.52 -0.47 -0.67
CA GLN A 169 12.14 -1.27 -1.72
C GLN A 169 11.42 -1.13 -3.04
N SER A 170 12.20 -1.26 -4.12
CA SER A 170 11.65 -1.43 -5.45
C SER A 170 10.91 -2.77 -5.54
N ALA A 171 9.73 -2.78 -6.14
CA ALA A 171 9.17 -4.04 -6.61
C ALA A 171 10.15 -4.70 -7.62
N PRO A 172 10.25 -6.01 -7.71
CA PRO A 172 9.28 -6.98 -7.20
C PRO A 172 9.46 -7.37 -5.73
N ILE A 173 10.40 -6.77 -5.00
CA ILE A 173 10.71 -7.20 -3.63
C ILE A 173 10.04 -6.22 -2.65
N LEU A 174 8.72 -6.26 -2.55
CA LEU A 174 8.01 -5.63 -1.44
C LEU A 174 8.28 -6.36 -0.11
N LEU A 175 8.70 -7.61 -0.16
CA LEU A 175 8.96 -8.46 1.00
C LEU A 175 10.44 -8.47 1.37
N SER A 176 10.72 -8.38 2.65
CA SER A 176 12.05 -8.55 3.23
C SER A 176 12.02 -9.60 4.32
N THR A 177 13.08 -10.38 4.40
CA THR A 177 13.33 -11.34 5.49
C THR A 177 13.98 -10.69 6.70
N THR A 178 14.30 -9.39 6.65
CA THR A 178 14.84 -8.67 7.79
C THR A 178 13.82 -8.67 8.93
N PRO A 179 14.19 -9.00 10.15
CA PRO A 179 13.27 -8.99 11.29
C PRO A 179 12.61 -7.62 11.48
N PRO A 180 11.30 -7.59 11.75
CA PRO A 180 10.58 -6.32 11.95
C PRO A 180 10.95 -5.71 13.31
N THR A 181 11.08 -4.37 13.35
CA THR A 181 11.36 -3.62 14.58
C THR A 181 10.42 -2.44 14.74
N LEU A 182 10.19 -1.99 15.97
CA LEU A 182 9.48 -0.74 16.25
C LEU A 182 10.42 0.47 16.22
N ALA A 183 11.71 0.27 16.40
CA ALA A 183 12.68 1.35 16.25
C ALA A 183 12.66 1.94 14.84
N ASP A 184 12.46 1.10 13.84
CA ASP A 184 12.36 1.47 12.42
C ASP A 184 11.14 0.78 11.76
N PRO A 185 9.91 1.26 12.06
CA PRO A 185 8.69 0.61 11.63
C PRO A 185 8.47 0.76 10.11
N VAL A 186 8.15 -0.36 9.50
CA VAL A 186 7.71 -0.48 8.09
C VAL A 186 6.36 -1.18 8.05
N SER A 187 5.88 -1.60 6.90
CA SER A 187 4.76 -2.54 6.83
C SER A 187 5.24 -3.88 7.38
N GLN A 188 4.66 -4.36 8.48
CA GLN A 188 5.27 -5.46 9.21
C GLN A 188 4.29 -6.27 10.05
N ILE A 189 4.68 -7.52 10.32
CA ILE A 189 3.96 -8.41 11.22
C ILE A 189 4.25 -8.06 12.68
N ALA A 190 3.29 -8.35 13.57
CA ALA A 190 3.46 -8.20 15.01
C ALA A 190 4.29 -9.32 15.60
N THR A 191 5.42 -8.98 16.25
CA THR A 191 6.27 -9.95 16.98
C THR A 191 6.44 -9.59 18.44
N ALA A 192 6.64 -10.59 19.29
CA ALA A 192 6.86 -10.37 20.72
C ALA A 192 8.18 -9.61 20.98
N GLY A 193 9.17 -9.77 20.12
CA GLY A 193 10.42 -9.01 20.15
C GLY A 193 10.18 -7.51 20.11
N GLN A 194 9.28 -7.04 19.27
CA GLN A 194 8.95 -5.63 19.13
C GLN A 194 8.38 -5.01 20.42
N LEU A 195 7.56 -5.75 21.17
CA LEU A 195 7.03 -5.25 22.45
C LEU A 195 8.08 -5.18 23.56
N ARG A 196 9.22 -5.85 23.40
CA ARG A 196 10.37 -5.77 24.31
C ARG A 196 11.32 -4.61 24.01
N GLU A 197 11.17 -3.96 22.86
CA GLU A 197 11.99 -2.80 22.50
C GLU A 197 11.75 -1.62 23.46
N PRO A 198 12.78 -0.83 23.79
CA PRO A 198 12.64 0.34 24.68
C PRO A 198 11.57 1.34 24.21
N VAL A 199 11.44 1.52 22.89
CA VAL A 199 10.43 2.42 22.31
C VAL A 199 9.00 1.99 22.62
N ALA A 200 8.75 0.68 22.69
CA ALA A 200 7.45 0.14 23.08
C ALA A 200 7.10 0.52 24.52
N GLY A 201 8.06 0.37 25.45
CA GLY A 201 7.89 0.78 26.85
C GLY A 201 7.53 2.26 27.00
N GLY A 202 8.18 3.13 26.23
CA GLY A 202 7.87 4.57 26.20
C GLY A 202 6.44 4.89 25.76
N TRP A 203 5.93 4.22 24.73
CA TRP A 203 4.55 4.37 24.28
C TRP A 203 3.54 3.77 25.25
N MET A 204 3.84 2.60 25.83
CA MET A 204 2.98 1.95 26.82
C MET A 204 2.80 2.82 28.08
N ALA A 205 3.87 3.47 28.53
CA ALA A 205 3.78 4.42 29.67
C ALA A 205 2.85 5.62 29.37
N ARG A 206 2.79 6.08 28.12
CA ARG A 206 1.87 7.16 27.68
C ARG A 206 0.44 6.70 27.52
N LEU A 207 0.24 5.55 26.87
CA LEU A 207 -1.07 4.97 26.61
C LEU A 207 -1.79 4.49 27.87
N ARG A 208 -1.04 4.05 28.89
CA ARG A 208 -1.56 3.47 30.14
C ARG A 208 -2.67 2.44 29.89
N PRO A 209 -2.44 1.45 29.00
CA PRO A 209 -3.50 0.52 28.62
C PRO A 209 -3.90 -0.33 29.81
N LYS A 210 -5.18 -0.68 29.85
CA LYS A 210 -5.72 -1.65 30.82
C LYS A 210 -5.62 -3.05 30.20
N GLY A 211 -5.20 -4.04 30.98
CA GLY A 211 -5.14 -5.46 30.55
C GLY A 211 -3.83 -5.86 29.90
N THR A 212 -3.74 -7.14 29.50
CA THR A 212 -2.51 -7.83 29.06
C THR A 212 -2.53 -8.27 27.60
N SER A 213 -3.37 -7.70 26.75
CA SER A 213 -3.48 -8.14 25.36
C SER A 213 -2.30 -7.67 24.52
N GLY A 214 -1.39 -8.57 24.19
CA GLY A 214 -0.21 -8.30 23.34
C GLY A 214 -0.54 -7.72 21.98
N PRO A 215 -1.44 -8.33 21.15
CA PRO A 215 -1.76 -7.83 19.82
C PRO A 215 -2.38 -6.42 19.83
N GLU A 216 -3.27 -6.13 20.77
CA GLU A 216 -3.88 -4.80 20.89
C GLU A 216 -2.87 -3.73 21.35
N HIS A 217 -1.93 -4.10 22.22
CA HIS A 217 -0.84 -3.22 22.63
C HIS A 217 0.10 -2.94 21.47
N TRP A 218 0.51 -3.99 20.74
CA TRP A 218 1.35 -3.85 19.56
C TRP A 218 0.72 -2.89 18.54
N ARG A 219 -0.53 -3.09 18.20
CA ARG A 219 -1.25 -2.27 17.23
C ARG A 219 -1.16 -0.77 17.57
N LYS A 220 -1.41 -0.41 18.82
CA LYS A 220 -1.37 0.98 19.29
C LYS A 220 0.05 1.55 19.24
N VAL A 221 1.01 0.80 19.77
CA VAL A 221 2.41 1.19 19.81
C VAL A 221 2.98 1.32 18.40
N TYR A 222 2.71 0.34 17.54
CA TYR A 222 3.11 0.37 16.13
C TYR A 222 2.58 1.61 15.41
N THR A 223 1.28 1.88 15.54
CA THR A 223 0.66 3.06 14.89
C THR A 223 1.29 4.37 15.37
N LEU A 224 1.42 4.56 16.69
CA LEU A 224 2.04 5.77 17.25
C LEU A 224 3.51 5.92 16.84
N GLN A 225 4.25 4.81 16.87
CA GLN A 225 5.65 4.82 16.49
C GLN A 225 5.85 5.08 15.00
N ALA A 226 5.02 4.50 14.14
CA ALA A 226 5.03 4.78 12.71
C ALA A 226 4.75 6.28 12.46
N LEU A 227 3.68 6.82 13.00
CA LEU A 227 3.35 8.24 12.84
C LEU A 227 4.49 9.15 13.32
N ARG A 228 5.11 8.82 14.47
CA ARG A 228 6.26 9.58 14.98
C ARG A 228 7.47 9.48 14.07
N ARG A 229 7.79 8.27 13.64
CA ARG A 229 9.00 7.99 12.85
C ARG A 229 8.95 8.64 11.47
N TYR A 230 7.74 8.75 10.91
CA TYR A 230 7.50 9.39 9.62
C TYR A 230 7.18 10.89 9.71
N GLY A 231 7.34 11.52 10.89
CA GLY A 231 7.22 12.96 11.08
C GLY A 231 5.78 13.50 11.09
N MET A 232 4.79 12.65 11.41
CA MET A 232 3.37 13.04 11.37
C MET A 232 2.83 13.61 12.68
N LEU A 233 3.59 13.57 13.77
CA LEU A 233 3.16 14.00 15.10
C LEU A 233 3.69 15.40 15.46
N GLU A 234 3.49 16.35 14.56
CA GLU A 234 3.76 17.76 14.81
C GLU A 234 2.59 18.45 15.50
N GLU A 235 2.85 19.52 16.26
CA GLU A 235 1.80 20.30 16.92
C GLU A 235 0.84 20.88 15.87
N GLY A 236 -0.46 20.71 16.11
CA GLY A 236 -1.50 21.15 15.21
C GLY A 236 -1.79 20.23 14.02
N ALA A 237 -0.98 19.19 13.79
CA ALA A 237 -1.23 18.22 12.71
C ALA A 237 -2.64 17.60 12.84
N LEU A 238 -3.31 17.42 11.69
CA LEU A 238 -4.67 16.92 11.59
C LEU A 238 -4.70 15.41 11.31
N GLY A 239 -5.19 14.63 12.26
CA GLY A 239 -5.29 13.18 12.16
C GLY A 239 -6.73 12.67 12.01
N LEU A 240 -6.92 11.63 11.18
CA LEU A 240 -8.18 10.91 10.98
C LEU A 240 -8.05 9.48 11.48
N GLY A 241 -8.81 9.11 12.49
CA GLY A 241 -8.81 7.75 13.03
C GLY A 241 -10.08 6.99 12.68
N PHE A 242 -9.96 5.86 12.03
CA PHE A 242 -11.06 4.94 11.81
C PHE A 242 -11.09 3.92 12.96
N GLU A 243 -12.00 4.15 13.91
CA GLU A 243 -12.10 3.39 15.14
C GLU A 243 -13.38 2.58 15.19
N ARG A 244 -13.30 1.36 15.72
CA ARG A 244 -14.47 0.54 15.97
C ARG A 244 -14.99 0.72 17.41
N SER A 245 -14.11 1.04 18.32
CA SER A 245 -14.39 1.23 19.75
C SER A 245 -13.42 2.23 20.36
N ALA A 246 -13.74 2.72 21.55
CA ALA A 246 -12.85 3.60 22.30
C ALA A 246 -11.51 2.91 22.59
N SER A 247 -10.44 3.39 21.95
CA SER A 247 -9.11 2.77 22.00
C SER A 247 -8.09 3.51 22.86
N GLY A 248 -8.38 4.75 23.22
CA GLY A 248 -7.44 5.69 23.84
C GLY A 248 -6.45 6.32 22.86
N MET A 249 -6.43 5.91 21.60
CA MET A 249 -5.55 6.47 20.57
C MET A 249 -5.81 7.96 20.29
N PRO A 250 -7.09 8.41 20.10
CA PRO A 250 -7.37 9.83 19.89
C PRO A 250 -6.87 10.71 21.02
N ALA A 251 -7.02 10.25 22.28
CA ALA A 251 -6.56 10.98 23.44
C ALA A 251 -5.02 11.02 23.55
N ALA A 252 -4.34 9.92 23.22
CA ALA A 252 -2.89 9.85 23.24
C ALA A 252 -2.29 10.78 22.17
N LEU A 253 -2.89 10.85 20.98
CA LEU A 253 -2.48 11.74 19.92
C LEU A 253 -2.77 13.22 20.27
N ALA A 254 -3.95 13.51 20.83
CA ALA A 254 -4.27 14.86 21.29
C ALA A 254 -3.31 15.37 22.39
N ALA A 255 -2.84 14.47 23.27
CA ALA A 255 -1.82 14.79 24.28
C ALA A 255 -0.44 15.15 23.66
N LEU A 256 -0.22 14.85 22.38
CA LEU A 256 0.96 15.23 21.62
C LEU A 256 0.76 16.53 20.81
N GLY A 257 -0.38 17.23 21.01
CA GLY A 257 -0.68 18.48 20.32
C GLY A 257 -1.38 18.34 18.97
N THR A 258 -1.73 17.12 18.55
CA THR A 258 -2.42 16.92 17.27
C THR A 258 -3.93 17.10 17.39
N ARG A 259 -4.60 17.50 16.32
CA ARG A 259 -6.06 17.61 16.21
C ARG A 259 -6.64 16.37 15.56
N ILE A 260 -7.63 15.74 16.19
CA ILE A 260 -8.09 14.41 15.81
C ILE A 260 -9.58 14.43 15.45
N VAL A 261 -9.90 13.83 14.33
CA VAL A 261 -11.24 13.39 13.96
C VAL A 261 -11.31 11.87 14.15
N ALA A 262 -12.01 11.42 15.17
CA ALA A 262 -12.27 10.00 15.40
C ALA A 262 -13.52 9.59 14.61
N ALA A 263 -13.33 8.89 13.50
CA ALA A 263 -14.38 8.40 12.61
C ALA A 263 -14.78 6.97 13.03
N PHE A 264 -16.07 6.78 13.28
CA PHE A 264 -16.64 5.48 13.65
C PHE A 264 -17.40 4.89 12.48
N PRO A 265 -16.82 3.92 11.77
CA PRO A 265 -17.51 3.24 10.68
C PRO A 265 -18.70 2.43 11.20
N THR A 266 -19.85 2.61 10.61
CA THR A 266 -21.09 1.94 11.01
C THR A 266 -21.77 1.28 9.83
N ARG A 267 -22.62 0.28 10.14
CA ARG A 267 -23.54 -0.28 9.15
C ARG A 267 -24.67 0.73 8.88
N PRO A 268 -25.25 0.73 7.69
CA PRO A 268 -26.44 1.52 7.40
C PRO A 268 -27.54 1.26 8.45
N GLY A 269 -28.14 2.35 8.97
CA GLY A 269 -29.19 2.28 9.99
C GLY A 269 -28.72 2.24 11.44
N ALA A 270 -27.43 2.16 11.74
CA ALA A 270 -26.92 2.26 13.08
C ALA A 270 -27.06 3.69 13.63
N GLN A 271 -27.73 3.84 14.77
CA GLN A 271 -27.94 5.15 15.41
C GLN A 271 -26.88 5.41 16.49
N LEU A 272 -25.65 5.73 16.07
CA LEU A 272 -24.60 6.17 16.96
C LEU A 272 -24.56 7.71 17.03
N LYS A 273 -24.60 8.24 18.27
CA LYS A 273 -24.54 9.70 18.49
C LYS A 273 -23.07 10.12 18.68
N PRO A 274 -22.51 11.04 17.86
CA PRO A 274 -21.12 11.49 17.99
C PRO A 274 -20.75 11.97 19.39
N ALA A 275 -21.66 12.66 20.08
CA ALA A 275 -21.44 13.14 21.45
C ALA A 275 -21.29 11.99 22.48
N ALA A 276 -21.99 10.87 22.31
CA ALA A 276 -21.83 9.70 23.18
C ALA A 276 -20.48 9.02 22.90
N LEU A 277 -20.11 8.84 21.62
CA LEU A 277 -18.81 8.31 21.23
C LEU A 277 -17.65 9.15 21.75
N LYS A 278 -17.76 10.48 21.68
CA LYS A 278 -16.74 11.39 22.23
C LYS A 278 -16.60 11.22 23.76
N ARG A 279 -17.71 11.05 24.51
CA ARG A 279 -17.67 10.80 25.96
C ARG A 279 -16.97 9.48 26.29
N ASP A 280 -17.28 8.42 25.55
CA ASP A 280 -16.65 7.12 25.76
C ASP A 280 -15.13 7.17 25.52
N LEU A 281 -14.69 7.93 24.53
CA LEU A 281 -13.27 8.19 24.29
C LEU A 281 -12.65 8.97 25.46
N ALA A 282 -13.33 9.98 26.01
CA ALA A 282 -12.85 10.83 27.10
C ALA A 282 -12.67 10.07 28.41
N ASP A 283 -13.57 9.14 28.76
CA ASP A 283 -13.51 8.33 29.99
C ASP A 283 -12.26 7.44 30.07
N ARG A 284 -11.60 7.21 28.91
CA ARG A 284 -10.39 6.39 28.79
C ARG A 284 -9.18 7.21 28.35
N ALA A 285 -9.27 8.53 28.45
CA ALA A 285 -8.28 9.42 27.89
C ALA A 285 -6.97 9.43 28.70
N PRO A 286 -5.81 9.29 28.07
CA PRO A 286 -4.52 9.49 28.69
C PRO A 286 -4.13 10.98 28.82
N CYS A 287 -4.98 11.92 28.41
CA CYS A 287 -4.75 13.37 28.45
C CYS A 287 -5.76 14.09 29.35
N SER A 288 -5.53 15.38 29.62
CA SER A 288 -6.48 16.20 30.37
C SER A 288 -7.79 16.40 29.58
N LYS A 289 -8.91 16.58 30.33
CA LYS A 289 -10.21 16.83 29.70
C LYS A 289 -10.17 18.07 28.79
N ALA A 290 -9.52 19.13 29.21
CA ALA A 290 -9.42 20.39 28.42
C ALA A 290 -8.72 20.17 27.08
N VAL A 291 -7.58 19.48 27.07
CA VAL A 291 -6.83 19.12 25.84
C VAL A 291 -7.67 18.21 24.96
N PHE A 292 -8.33 17.21 25.55
CA PHE A 292 -9.18 16.30 24.79
C PHE A 292 -10.36 17.02 24.13
N ASP A 293 -11.07 17.87 24.88
CA ASP A 293 -12.24 18.59 24.37
C ASP A 293 -11.88 19.57 23.23
N ALA A 294 -10.71 20.20 23.34
CA ALA A 294 -10.20 21.11 22.32
C ALA A 294 -9.74 20.40 21.04
N ASN A 295 -9.13 19.22 21.14
CA ASN A 295 -8.41 18.61 20.03
C ASN A 295 -9.08 17.35 19.46
N VAL A 296 -10.11 16.77 20.11
CA VAL A 296 -10.77 15.57 19.61
C VAL A 296 -12.21 15.84 19.24
N SER A 297 -12.57 15.49 18.03
CA SER A 297 -13.96 15.40 17.58
C SER A 297 -14.31 13.95 17.22
N ALA A 298 -15.61 13.59 17.28
CA ALA A 298 -16.09 12.29 16.89
C ALA A 298 -17.09 12.40 15.75
N ARG A 299 -17.00 11.50 14.79
CA ARG A 299 -17.86 11.48 13.60
C ARG A 299 -18.29 10.05 13.28
N VAL A 300 -19.55 9.87 12.94
CA VAL A 300 -20.08 8.61 12.40
C VAL A 300 -19.95 8.64 10.87
N VAL A 301 -19.41 7.58 10.28
CA VAL A 301 -19.17 7.49 8.83
C VAL A 301 -19.69 6.18 8.27
N SER A 302 -20.03 6.17 6.99
CA SER A 302 -20.26 4.93 6.25
C SER A 302 -18.93 4.37 5.78
N TRP A 303 -18.62 3.13 6.11
CA TRP A 303 -17.42 2.46 5.63
C TRP A 303 -17.47 2.05 4.16
N ARG A 304 -18.68 2.01 3.55
CA ARG A 304 -18.85 1.72 2.11
C ARG A 304 -18.55 2.92 1.23
N ARG A 305 -18.69 4.13 1.77
CA ARG A 305 -18.44 5.37 1.06
C ARG A 305 -18.06 6.43 2.08
N LEU A 306 -16.78 6.81 2.08
CA LEU A 306 -16.29 7.86 2.95
C LEU A 306 -16.89 9.21 2.53
N PRO A 307 -17.26 10.07 3.49
CA PRO A 307 -17.76 11.40 3.19
C PRO A 307 -16.73 12.23 2.43
N PRO A 308 -17.11 12.95 1.36
CA PRO A 308 -16.18 13.69 0.51
C PRO A 308 -15.53 14.90 1.19
N ASP A 309 -16.04 15.32 2.33
CA ASP A 309 -15.48 16.40 3.16
C ASP A 309 -14.40 15.91 4.17
N LEU A 310 -14.13 14.61 4.22
CA LEU A 310 -12.97 14.06 4.94
C LEU A 310 -11.72 14.13 4.05
N VAL A 311 -11.12 15.31 3.96
CA VAL A 311 -9.96 15.58 3.10
C VAL A 311 -8.89 16.38 3.84
N ASN A 312 -7.68 16.40 3.29
CA ASN A 312 -6.54 17.21 3.77
C ASN A 312 -6.01 16.83 5.16
N PHE A 313 -6.13 15.57 5.55
CA PHE A 313 -5.51 15.08 6.77
C PHE A 313 -4.00 14.86 6.57
N ASP A 314 -3.20 15.21 7.60
CA ASP A 314 -1.76 14.94 7.60
C ASP A 314 -1.48 13.45 7.74
N PHE A 315 -2.29 12.77 8.54
CA PHE A 315 -2.19 11.32 8.71
C PHE A 315 -3.55 10.69 8.98
N LEU A 316 -3.62 9.40 8.71
CA LEU A 316 -4.75 8.59 9.16
C LEU A 316 -4.28 7.24 9.71
N TRP A 317 -5.14 6.64 10.53
CA TRP A 317 -4.98 5.24 10.93
C TRP A 317 -6.31 4.51 10.90
N SER A 318 -6.25 3.20 10.67
CA SER A 318 -7.40 2.34 10.84
C SER A 318 -7.10 1.21 11.80
N ALA A 319 -8.03 0.97 12.69
CA ALA A 319 -7.92 -0.01 13.73
C ALA A 319 -9.20 -0.86 13.78
N ARG A 320 -9.05 -2.17 13.45
CA ARG A 320 -10.16 -3.14 13.51
C ARG A 320 -11.35 -2.84 12.57
N VAL A 321 -11.24 -1.84 11.68
CA VAL A 321 -12.31 -1.52 10.70
C VAL A 321 -12.53 -2.67 9.74
N ASN A 322 -11.45 -3.33 9.33
CA ASN A 322 -11.48 -4.51 8.47
C ASN A 322 -12.31 -5.67 9.05
N GLU A 323 -12.46 -5.76 10.37
CA GLU A 323 -13.32 -6.77 11.00
C GLU A 323 -14.81 -6.53 10.70
N MET A 324 -15.18 -5.33 10.23
CA MET A 324 -16.54 -4.98 9.79
C MET A 324 -16.75 -5.19 8.29
N LEU A 325 -15.67 -5.45 7.57
CA LEU A 325 -15.68 -5.67 6.14
C LEU A 325 -15.84 -7.18 5.88
N PHE A 326 -16.74 -7.53 4.97
CA PHE A 326 -17.10 -8.94 4.73
C PHE A 326 -16.25 -9.62 3.65
N SER A 327 -15.23 -8.91 3.12
CA SER A 327 -14.33 -9.45 2.10
C SER A 327 -13.02 -8.69 2.05
N VAL A 328 -11.97 -9.35 1.56
CA VAL A 328 -10.66 -8.75 1.27
C VAL A 328 -10.79 -7.61 0.24
N ALA A 329 -11.64 -7.79 -0.77
CA ALA A 329 -11.88 -6.75 -1.77
C ALA A 329 -12.48 -5.47 -1.16
N ALA A 330 -13.45 -5.60 -0.22
CA ALA A 330 -13.98 -4.44 0.49
C ALA A 330 -12.94 -3.77 1.39
N ALA A 331 -12.02 -4.54 1.98
CA ALA A 331 -10.91 -4.00 2.75
C ALA A 331 -9.92 -3.24 1.86
N ALA A 332 -9.58 -3.78 0.68
CA ALA A 332 -8.72 -3.12 -0.30
C ALA A 332 -9.34 -1.81 -0.78
N GLN A 333 -10.64 -1.81 -1.11
CA GLN A 333 -11.36 -0.60 -1.50
C GLN A 333 -11.36 0.45 -0.38
N PHE A 334 -11.61 0.04 0.87
CA PHE A 334 -11.53 0.96 2.01
C PHE A 334 -10.15 1.60 2.15
N VAL A 335 -9.07 0.82 2.00
CA VAL A 335 -7.69 1.33 2.07
C VAL A 335 -7.45 2.36 0.96
N GLU A 336 -7.88 2.08 -0.27
CA GLU A 336 -7.77 3.00 -1.40
C GLU A 336 -8.57 4.28 -1.16
N ASP A 337 -9.85 4.18 -0.76
CA ASP A 337 -10.71 5.33 -0.47
C ASP A 337 -10.14 6.20 0.66
N ALA A 338 -9.53 5.56 1.68
CA ALA A 338 -8.91 6.26 2.78
C ALA A 338 -7.72 7.12 2.35
N MET A 339 -6.96 6.72 1.31
CA MET A 339 -5.88 7.53 0.77
C MET A 339 -6.38 8.89 0.24
N ALA A 340 -7.60 8.96 -0.27
CA ALA A 340 -8.19 10.22 -0.73
C ALA A 340 -8.43 11.23 0.41
N CYS A 341 -8.56 10.75 1.65
CA CYS A 341 -8.70 11.61 2.83
C CYS A 341 -7.41 12.37 3.19
N LEU A 342 -6.25 11.88 2.79
CA LEU A 342 -4.97 12.51 3.11
C LEU A 342 -4.69 13.71 2.21
N ARG A 343 -3.91 14.68 2.71
CA ARG A 343 -3.24 15.65 1.83
C ARG A 343 -2.09 14.98 1.05
N PRO A 344 -1.60 15.57 -0.04
CA PRO A 344 -0.34 15.14 -0.64
C PRO A 344 0.79 15.07 0.40
N GLY A 345 1.53 13.96 0.42
CA GLY A 345 2.56 13.67 1.41
C GLY A 345 2.03 13.14 2.76
N GLY A 346 0.71 13.06 2.94
CA GLY A 346 0.10 12.50 4.14
C GLY A 346 0.28 10.98 4.26
N LEU A 347 0.26 10.47 5.49
CA LEU A 347 0.58 9.07 5.82
C LEU A 347 -0.64 8.30 6.30
N ALA A 348 -0.84 7.10 5.76
CA ALA A 348 -1.80 6.11 6.24
C ALA A 348 -1.08 4.99 7.00
N VAL A 349 -1.62 4.60 8.15
CA VAL A 349 -1.20 3.43 8.93
C VAL A 349 -2.40 2.54 9.17
N HIS A 350 -2.47 1.43 8.48
CA HIS A 350 -3.54 0.44 8.64
C HIS A 350 -3.05 -0.77 9.42
N THR A 351 -3.91 -1.37 10.23
CA THR A 351 -3.62 -2.61 10.94
C THR A 351 -4.74 -3.61 10.72
N PHE A 352 -4.35 -4.86 10.39
CA PHE A 352 -5.26 -5.95 10.05
C PHE A 352 -4.96 -7.17 10.90
N GLY A 353 -5.99 -7.99 11.14
CA GLY A 353 -5.78 -9.36 11.56
C GLY A 353 -5.13 -10.15 10.43
N TYR A 354 -4.13 -10.95 10.76
CA TYR A 354 -3.30 -11.68 9.80
C TYR A 354 -3.26 -13.18 10.13
N ASP A 355 -3.60 -13.98 9.14
CA ASP A 355 -3.54 -15.44 9.22
C ASP A 355 -2.16 -15.92 8.81
N LEU A 356 -1.54 -16.72 9.68
CA LEU A 356 -0.22 -17.32 9.45
C LEU A 356 -0.29 -18.61 8.61
N ALA A 357 -1.49 -19.09 8.26
CA ALA A 357 -1.64 -20.27 7.44
C ALA A 357 -1.04 -20.06 6.04
N PRO A 358 -0.53 -21.14 5.40
CA PRO A 358 -0.06 -21.07 4.02
C PRO A 358 -1.14 -20.52 3.08
N SER A 359 -0.72 -19.69 2.12
CA SER A 359 -1.61 -19.09 1.12
C SER A 359 -2.44 -20.14 0.40
N GLY A 360 -3.72 -19.83 0.17
CA GLY A 360 -4.66 -20.72 -0.57
C GLY A 360 -5.55 -21.59 0.30
N ARG A 361 -5.38 -21.64 1.61
CA ARG A 361 -6.35 -22.29 2.50
C ARG A 361 -7.61 -21.42 2.60
N LYS A 362 -8.78 -22.01 2.29
CA LYS A 362 -10.06 -21.34 2.56
C LYS A 362 -10.25 -21.25 4.07
N ILE A 363 -10.29 -20.04 4.58
CA ILE A 363 -10.64 -19.77 5.97
C ILE A 363 -12.17 -19.80 6.04
N PRO A 364 -12.77 -20.67 6.88
CA PRO A 364 -14.18 -20.57 7.18
C PRO A 364 -14.39 -19.24 7.95
N SER A 365 -14.75 -18.18 7.24
CA SER A 365 -15.04 -16.90 7.91
C SER A 365 -16.53 -16.78 8.11
N THR A 366 -17.00 -16.99 9.31
CA THR A 366 -18.36 -16.61 9.68
C THR A 366 -18.46 -15.16 10.14
N GLU A 367 -17.39 -14.52 10.59
CA GLU A 367 -17.53 -13.18 11.20
C GLU A 367 -16.36 -12.21 11.05
N ARG A 368 -15.15 -12.61 10.60
CA ARG A 368 -13.99 -11.72 10.53
C ARG A 368 -13.19 -11.92 9.25
N VAL A 369 -12.83 -10.82 8.59
CA VAL A 369 -11.90 -10.86 7.48
C VAL A 369 -10.48 -10.87 8.05
N MET A 370 -9.78 -12.00 7.87
CA MET A 370 -8.35 -12.10 8.14
C MET A 370 -7.59 -11.95 6.82
N MET A 371 -6.47 -11.25 6.84
CA MET A 371 -5.62 -11.08 5.67
C MET A 371 -4.58 -12.20 5.62
N GLN A 372 -4.33 -12.72 4.45
CA GLN A 372 -3.16 -13.55 4.16
C GLN A 372 -2.06 -12.71 3.48
N GLN A 373 -0.86 -13.24 3.37
CA GLN A 373 0.27 -12.55 2.73
C GLN A 373 -0.10 -12.03 1.34
N GLY A 374 -0.68 -12.88 0.49
CA GLY A 374 -1.10 -12.48 -0.86
C GLY A 374 -2.16 -11.37 -0.91
N ASP A 375 -2.99 -11.24 0.13
CA ASP A 375 -3.99 -10.18 0.21
C ASP A 375 -3.33 -8.83 0.52
N ILE A 376 -2.38 -8.82 1.45
CA ILE A 376 -1.60 -7.61 1.80
C ILE A 376 -0.76 -7.17 0.62
N GLU A 377 -0.10 -8.11 -0.08
CA GLU A 377 0.65 -7.82 -1.29
C GLU A 377 -0.23 -7.17 -2.37
N ARG A 378 -1.44 -7.71 -2.60
CA ARG A 378 -2.39 -7.13 -3.56
C ARG A 378 -2.82 -5.71 -3.19
N ILE A 379 -3.09 -5.44 -1.90
CA ILE A 379 -3.41 -4.09 -1.43
C ILE A 379 -2.22 -3.15 -1.67
N ALA A 380 -1.00 -3.60 -1.37
CA ALA A 380 0.20 -2.81 -1.63
C ALA A 380 0.38 -2.52 -3.13
N LEU A 381 0.20 -3.53 -3.98
CA LEU A 381 0.27 -3.38 -5.44
C LEU A 381 -0.79 -2.42 -5.97
N LEU A 382 -2.03 -2.49 -5.44
CA LEU A 382 -3.08 -1.54 -5.77
C LEU A 382 -2.65 -0.11 -5.46
N LEU A 383 -2.14 0.15 -4.26
CA LEU A 383 -1.68 1.48 -3.87
C LEU A 383 -0.51 1.98 -4.73
N VAL A 384 0.46 1.11 -5.03
CA VAL A 384 1.59 1.43 -5.91
C VAL A 384 1.10 1.72 -7.33
N SER A 385 0.15 0.93 -7.86
CA SER A 385 -0.43 1.15 -9.19
C SER A 385 -1.20 2.48 -9.30
N ARG A 386 -1.70 2.98 -8.17
CA ARG A 386 -2.31 4.32 -8.05
C ARG A 386 -1.28 5.43 -7.84
N GLY A 387 0.00 5.11 -7.86
CA GLY A 387 1.10 6.06 -7.66
C GLY A 387 1.39 6.42 -6.21
N HIS A 388 0.83 5.69 -5.23
CA HIS A 388 1.14 5.89 -3.83
C HIS A 388 2.43 5.15 -3.43
N GLU A 389 3.08 5.61 -2.38
CA GLU A 389 4.24 4.94 -1.80
C GLU A 389 3.79 3.95 -0.73
N VAL A 390 4.36 2.75 -0.73
CA VAL A 390 4.10 1.73 0.29
C VAL A 390 5.43 1.35 0.94
N ALA A 391 5.47 1.34 2.28
CA ALA A 391 6.66 0.90 3.01
C ALA A 391 6.86 -0.61 2.82
N GLN A 392 8.12 -1.02 2.70
CA GLN A 392 8.51 -2.42 2.57
C GLN A 392 7.84 -3.31 3.61
N PHE A 393 7.53 -4.54 3.22
CA PHE A 393 6.99 -5.54 4.15
C PHE A 393 8.10 -6.36 4.81
N ARG A 394 8.06 -6.45 6.14
CA ARG A 394 8.86 -7.37 6.95
C ARG A 394 7.93 -8.39 7.59
N ILE A 395 7.87 -9.58 7.01
CA ILE A 395 6.94 -10.66 7.40
C ILE A 395 7.75 -11.86 7.94
N ASP A 396 8.68 -11.60 8.84
CA ASP A 396 9.33 -12.68 9.61
C ASP A 396 8.41 -13.09 10.76
N ALA A 397 7.82 -14.26 10.63
CA ALA A 397 6.91 -14.85 11.61
C ALA A 397 7.60 -15.78 12.61
N SER A 398 8.88 -15.62 12.85
CA SER A 398 9.66 -16.48 13.80
C SER A 398 9.21 -16.35 15.26
N ASP A 399 8.68 -15.18 15.67
CA ASP A 399 8.20 -14.89 17.04
C ASP A 399 6.91 -14.06 17.02
N PRO A 400 5.81 -14.52 16.35
CA PRO A 400 4.59 -13.72 16.21
C PRO A 400 3.84 -13.59 17.54
N ILE A 401 3.23 -12.45 17.78
CA ILE A 401 2.26 -12.29 18.87
C ILE A 401 0.97 -12.98 18.47
N LEU A 402 0.67 -14.11 19.04
CA LEU A 402 -0.53 -14.88 18.70
C LEU A 402 -1.75 -14.42 19.48
N THR A 403 -2.86 -14.31 18.78
CA THR A 403 -4.20 -14.34 19.38
C THR A 403 -4.71 -15.75 19.22
N PRO A 404 -5.04 -16.46 20.32
CA PRO A 404 -5.56 -17.82 20.22
C PRO A 404 -6.85 -17.84 19.38
N GLY A 405 -6.94 -18.82 18.50
CA GLY A 405 -8.18 -19.13 17.79
C GLY A 405 -9.24 -19.62 18.78
N VAL A 406 -10.49 -19.26 18.55
CA VAL A 406 -11.62 -19.76 19.32
C VAL A 406 -12.13 -21.04 18.65
N ASP A 407 -12.37 -22.08 19.40
CA ASP A 407 -13.03 -23.29 18.87
C ASP A 407 -14.45 -22.92 18.46
N VAL A 408 -14.73 -23.00 17.16
CA VAL A 408 -16.05 -22.66 16.58
C VAL A 408 -16.99 -23.86 16.65
N ASP A 409 -16.46 -25.06 16.44
CA ASP A 409 -17.14 -26.35 16.65
C ASP A 409 -16.09 -27.50 16.74
N ALA A 410 -16.55 -28.75 16.93
CA ALA A 410 -15.68 -29.92 17.11
C ALA A 410 -14.79 -30.25 15.90
N GLU A 411 -15.08 -29.71 14.73
CA GLU A 411 -14.35 -29.98 13.48
C GLU A 411 -13.55 -28.77 12.99
N HIS A 412 -13.87 -27.56 13.47
CA HIS A 412 -13.27 -26.31 13.00
C HIS A 412 -12.67 -25.51 14.17
N ARG A 413 -11.37 -25.68 14.36
CA ARG A 413 -10.58 -24.81 15.23
C ARG A 413 -10.18 -23.55 14.45
N ALA A 414 -10.58 -22.37 14.94
CA ALA A 414 -10.05 -21.14 14.42
C ALA A 414 -8.52 -21.12 14.66
N MET A 415 -7.77 -20.82 13.60
CA MET A 415 -6.30 -20.80 13.67
C MET A 415 -5.83 -19.63 14.53
N ASP A 416 -4.70 -19.84 15.18
CA ASP A 416 -3.96 -18.75 15.80
C ASP A 416 -3.64 -17.68 14.76
N HIS A 417 -3.93 -16.44 15.06
CA HIS A 417 -3.71 -15.32 14.17
C HIS A 417 -2.89 -14.23 14.85
N THR A 418 -2.28 -13.39 14.06
CA THR A 418 -1.52 -12.24 14.54
C THR A 418 -2.04 -10.96 13.88
N MET A 419 -1.27 -9.88 13.96
CA MET A 419 -1.55 -8.63 13.28
C MET A 419 -0.47 -8.28 12.26
N VAL A 420 -0.86 -7.59 11.21
CA VAL A 420 0.04 -6.96 10.26
C VAL A 420 -0.29 -5.48 10.13
N GLY A 421 0.74 -4.66 10.02
CA GLY A 421 0.64 -3.23 9.73
C GLY A 421 0.99 -2.96 8.27
N LEU A 422 0.30 -1.98 7.68
CA LEU A 422 0.55 -1.44 6.36
C LEU A 422 0.77 0.07 6.50
N ILE A 423 1.88 0.57 5.98
CA ILE A 423 2.19 2.00 5.92
C ILE A 423 2.22 2.43 4.46
N ALA A 424 1.42 3.45 4.14
CA ALA A 424 1.39 4.06 2.81
C ALA A 424 1.41 5.58 2.90
N ARG A 425 1.97 6.25 1.89
CA ARG A 425 1.99 7.71 1.76
C ARG A 425 1.29 8.13 0.48
N ARG A 426 0.40 9.12 0.61
CA ARG A 426 -0.22 9.72 -0.57
C ARG A 426 0.80 10.54 -1.35
N VAL A 427 0.99 10.19 -2.61
CA VAL A 427 1.73 11.00 -3.57
C VAL A 427 0.72 11.76 -4.43
N PRO A 428 0.94 13.06 -4.70
CA PRO A 428 0.11 13.76 -5.66
C PRO A 428 0.25 13.07 -7.02
N LEU A 429 -0.88 12.81 -7.67
CA LEU A 429 -0.84 12.47 -9.09
C LEU A 429 -0.39 13.75 -9.83
N PRO A 430 0.56 13.68 -10.76
CA PRO A 430 0.85 14.83 -11.61
C PRO A 430 -0.42 15.21 -12.36
N ASP A 431 -0.65 16.53 -12.46
CA ASP A 431 -1.76 17.14 -13.19
C ASP A 431 -1.77 16.75 -14.67
#